data_7765e2e300eb6940e098dc31086bdbc5
#
_entry.id   7765e2e300eb6940e098dc31086bdbc5
#
_cell.length_a   1.000
_cell.length_b   1.000
_cell.length_c   1.000
_cell.angle_alpha   90.00
_cell.angle_beta   90.00
_cell.angle_gamma   90.00
#
_symmetry.space_group_name_H-M   'P 1'
#
loop_
_entity.id
_entity.type
_entity.pdbx_description
1 polymer ?
#
loop_
_entity_poly.entity_id
_entity_poly.type
_entity_poly.pdbx_seq_one_letter_code
_entity_poly.pdbx_strand_id
1 'polypeptide(L)'
;MVIWFTGQPGSGKTTLAEELITRLNHPNIIHIDGDDIRKTLARQEAEDYSQDGRIKNIRWVIDTSIFLVSKGFLPIVSLVSPYRWMREDLKMIGKGTHSSKLQPVFKVLEVYCHSQRPTKREQYWVDDYQQPLTDFIDMDTTSKTIEESVDEIFDVYR
;
A
#
# COMPACT_ATOMS: atom_id res chain seq x y z
N MET A 1 8.77 10.09 -1.18
CA MET A 1 7.46 9.73 -0.55
C MET A 1 7.02 8.36 -1.02
N VAL A 2 6.29 7.62 -0.21
CA VAL A 2 5.57 6.39 -0.60
C VAL A 2 4.10 6.61 -0.23
N ILE A 3 3.15 6.25 -1.11
CA ILE A 3 1.72 6.19 -0.80
C ILE A 3 1.34 4.71 -0.72
N TRP A 4 0.82 4.29 0.44
CA TRP A 4 0.58 2.89 0.75
C TRP A 4 -0.89 2.64 1.08
N PHE A 5 -1.62 2.09 0.11
CA PHE A 5 -2.99 1.63 0.32
C PHE A 5 -2.98 0.24 0.95
N THR A 6 -3.64 0.11 2.09
CA THR A 6 -3.80 -1.14 2.83
C THR A 6 -5.27 -1.42 3.13
N GLY A 7 -5.64 -2.65 3.40
CA GLY A 7 -7.02 -3.04 3.71
C GLY A 7 -7.36 -4.42 3.15
N GLN A 8 -8.50 -4.95 3.53
CA GLN A 8 -8.97 -6.26 3.11
C GLN A 8 -9.17 -6.37 1.58
N PRO A 9 -9.19 -7.58 1.02
CA PRO A 9 -9.55 -7.78 -0.38
C PRO A 9 -10.92 -7.16 -0.71
N GLY A 10 -11.02 -6.47 -1.85
CA GLY A 10 -12.25 -5.81 -2.27
C GLY A 10 -12.56 -4.46 -1.60
N SER A 11 -11.66 -3.91 -0.77
CA SER A 11 -11.86 -2.62 -0.11
C SER A 11 -11.59 -1.37 -0.98
N GLY A 12 -11.35 -1.52 -2.29
CA GLY A 12 -11.18 -0.40 -3.21
C GLY A 12 -9.76 0.13 -3.38
N LYS A 13 -8.74 -0.47 -2.76
CA LYS A 13 -7.33 -0.01 -2.81
C LYS A 13 -6.82 0.27 -4.22
N THR A 14 -6.91 -0.72 -5.10
CA THR A 14 -6.41 -0.63 -6.49
C THR A 14 -7.13 0.47 -7.25
N THR A 15 -8.46 0.53 -7.14
CA THR A 15 -9.29 1.54 -7.80
C THR A 15 -8.90 2.96 -7.37
N LEU A 16 -8.72 3.19 -6.06
CA LEU A 16 -8.32 4.50 -5.55
C LEU A 16 -6.87 4.83 -5.94
N ALA A 17 -5.98 3.84 -5.94
CA ALA A 17 -4.60 4.04 -6.38
C ALA A 17 -4.52 4.46 -7.86
N GLU A 18 -5.24 3.80 -8.74
CA GLU A 18 -5.31 4.10 -10.17
C GLU A 18 -5.89 5.49 -10.46
N GLU A 19 -6.97 5.86 -9.77
CA GLU A 19 -7.55 7.19 -9.90
C GLU A 19 -6.61 8.27 -9.37
N LEU A 20 -5.96 8.05 -8.23
CA LEU A 20 -4.96 8.97 -7.69
C LEU A 20 -3.79 9.17 -8.67
N ILE A 21 -3.31 8.09 -9.30
CA ILE A 21 -2.25 8.14 -10.31
C ILE A 21 -2.67 9.02 -11.49
N THR A 22 -3.89 8.80 -11.97
CA THR A 22 -4.46 9.59 -13.08
C THR A 22 -4.52 11.08 -12.71
N ARG A 23 -4.96 11.39 -11.50
CA ARG A 23 -5.08 12.76 -11.02
C ARG A 23 -3.74 13.45 -10.76
N LEU A 24 -2.77 12.74 -10.21
CA LEU A 24 -1.42 13.26 -9.99
C LEU A 24 -0.70 13.55 -11.31
N ASN A 25 -0.96 12.77 -12.36
CA ASN A 25 -0.41 12.90 -13.70
C ASN A 25 1.12 13.18 -13.69
N HIS A 26 1.85 12.44 -12.89
CA HIS A 26 3.29 12.66 -12.67
C HIS A 26 4.12 11.55 -13.35
N PRO A 27 5.16 11.87 -14.12
CA PRO A 27 5.89 10.89 -14.94
C PRO A 27 6.68 9.85 -14.12
N ASN A 28 7.01 10.15 -12.89
CA ASN A 28 7.84 9.28 -12.03
C ASN A 28 7.01 8.45 -11.04
N ILE A 29 5.73 8.19 -11.33
CA ILE A 29 4.91 7.29 -10.52
C ILE A 29 5.13 5.86 -10.96
N ILE A 30 5.30 4.96 -9.98
CA ILE A 30 5.30 3.50 -10.19
C ILE A 30 4.18 2.92 -9.32
N HIS A 31 3.18 2.32 -9.96
CA HIS A 31 2.15 1.55 -9.25
C HIS A 31 2.67 0.15 -8.93
N ILE A 32 2.55 -0.24 -7.67
CA ILE A 32 2.89 -1.59 -7.19
C ILE A 32 1.62 -2.23 -6.66
N ASP A 33 0.94 -3.00 -7.51
CA ASP A 33 -0.26 -3.74 -7.12
C ASP A 33 0.09 -5.16 -6.69
N GLY A 34 -0.55 -5.65 -5.61
CA GLY A 34 -0.25 -6.95 -5.04
C GLY A 34 -0.56 -8.13 -5.96
N ASP A 35 -1.62 -8.01 -6.77
CA ASP A 35 -2.00 -9.06 -7.73
C ASP A 35 -1.05 -9.08 -8.93
N ASP A 36 -0.60 -7.91 -9.38
CA ASP A 36 0.35 -7.81 -10.50
C ASP A 36 1.73 -8.35 -10.12
N ILE A 37 2.17 -8.07 -8.90
CA ILE A 37 3.43 -8.62 -8.40
C ILE A 37 3.38 -10.15 -8.37
N ARG A 38 2.29 -10.72 -7.86
CA ARG A 38 2.12 -12.17 -7.80
C ARG A 38 2.14 -12.79 -9.19
N LYS A 39 1.50 -12.17 -10.19
CA LYS A 39 1.48 -12.63 -11.58
C LYS A 39 2.83 -12.49 -12.27
N THR A 40 3.51 -11.35 -12.06
CA THR A 40 4.72 -10.99 -12.81
C THR A 40 5.95 -11.72 -12.31
N LEU A 41 6.06 -11.91 -11.00
CA LEU A 41 7.24 -12.54 -10.41
C LEU A 41 7.28 -14.05 -10.62
N ALA A 42 6.20 -14.67 -11.14
CA ALA A 42 6.10 -16.09 -11.54
C ALA A 42 6.92 -17.08 -10.68
N ARG A 43 7.10 -16.75 -9.40
CA ARG A 43 7.79 -17.61 -8.45
C ARG A 43 6.82 -18.68 -7.99
N GLN A 44 7.29 -19.85 -7.70
CA GLN A 44 6.50 -20.92 -7.08
C GLN A 44 5.79 -20.45 -5.79
N GLU A 45 6.31 -19.40 -5.16
CA GLU A 45 5.77 -18.75 -3.95
C GLU A 45 4.72 -17.66 -4.25
N ALA A 46 4.43 -17.33 -5.51
CA ALA A 46 3.52 -16.22 -5.84
C ALA A 46 2.07 -16.48 -5.39
N GLU A 47 1.67 -17.73 -5.30
CA GLU A 47 0.35 -18.17 -4.82
C GLU A 47 0.35 -18.54 -3.33
N ASP A 48 1.47 -18.34 -2.62
CA ASP A 48 1.54 -18.59 -1.20
C ASP A 48 0.85 -17.46 -0.41
N TYR A 49 -0.37 -17.74 0.01
CA TYR A 49 -1.17 -16.86 0.86
C TYR A 49 -1.05 -17.18 2.36
N SER A 50 -0.13 -18.07 2.73
CA SER A 50 0.24 -18.29 4.13
C SER A 50 0.79 -17.01 4.78
N GLN A 51 0.87 -16.99 6.11
CA GLN A 51 1.49 -15.88 6.84
C GLN A 51 2.90 -15.60 6.34
N ASP A 52 3.73 -16.62 6.20
CA ASP A 52 5.13 -16.48 5.73
C ASP A 52 5.20 -15.96 4.29
N GLY A 53 4.37 -16.48 3.39
CA GLY A 53 4.29 -16.01 2.03
C GLY A 53 3.87 -14.55 1.94
N ARG A 54 2.90 -14.12 2.76
CA ARG A 54 2.48 -12.71 2.85
C ARG A 54 3.61 -11.82 3.39
N ILE A 55 4.31 -12.23 4.45
CA ILE A 55 5.43 -11.49 5.02
C ILE A 55 6.54 -11.29 3.99
N LYS A 56 6.94 -12.36 3.29
CA LYS A 56 7.96 -12.28 2.23
C LYS A 56 7.56 -11.31 1.13
N ASN A 57 6.32 -11.40 0.67
CA ASN A 57 5.80 -10.52 -0.38
C ASN A 57 5.78 -9.04 0.05
N ILE A 58 5.28 -8.76 1.26
CA ILE A 58 5.24 -7.39 1.81
C ILE A 58 6.66 -6.84 1.97
N ARG A 59 7.61 -7.64 2.48
CA ARG A 59 9.01 -7.22 2.63
C ARG A 59 9.61 -6.84 1.28
N TRP A 60 9.39 -7.65 0.27
CA TRP A 60 9.86 -7.35 -1.08
C TRP A 60 9.29 -6.02 -1.62
N VAL A 61 8.00 -5.75 -1.38
CA VAL A 61 7.36 -4.49 -1.79
C VAL A 61 7.94 -3.31 -1.02
N ILE A 62 8.21 -3.45 0.28
CA ILE A 62 8.86 -2.43 1.09
C ILE A 62 10.24 -2.10 0.52
N ASP A 63 11.09 -3.11 0.31
CA ASP A 63 12.46 -2.93 -0.19
C ASP A 63 12.46 -2.30 -1.59
N THR A 64 11.57 -2.74 -2.45
CA THR A 64 11.38 -2.16 -3.80
C THR A 64 10.93 -0.70 -3.71
N SER A 65 10.01 -0.36 -2.82
CA SER A 65 9.53 1.01 -2.64
C SER A 65 10.65 1.94 -2.16
N ILE A 66 11.48 1.50 -1.21
CA ILE A 66 12.65 2.25 -0.74
C ILE A 66 13.65 2.49 -1.88
N PHE A 67 13.92 1.43 -2.67
CA PHE A 67 14.80 1.55 -3.84
C PHE A 67 14.27 2.57 -4.85
N LEU A 68 12.98 2.52 -5.18
CA LEU A 68 12.34 3.44 -6.12
C LEU A 68 12.41 4.89 -5.61
N VAL A 69 12.14 5.13 -4.33
CA VAL A 69 12.31 6.47 -3.73
C VAL A 69 13.73 6.97 -3.85
N SER A 70 14.74 6.09 -3.65
CA SER A 70 16.15 6.46 -3.82
C SER A 70 16.51 6.88 -5.24
N LYS A 71 15.70 6.50 -6.23
CA LYS A 71 15.86 6.83 -7.65
C LYS A 71 14.96 8.00 -8.11
N GLY A 72 14.25 8.65 -7.17
CA GLY A 72 13.38 9.79 -7.49
C GLY A 72 12.00 9.41 -8.00
N PHE A 73 11.59 8.16 -7.83
CA PHE A 73 10.23 7.72 -8.16
C PHE A 73 9.28 7.90 -6.96
N LEU A 74 7.98 7.97 -7.26
CA LEU A 74 6.89 7.95 -6.31
C LEU A 74 6.20 6.58 -6.38
N PRO A 75 6.54 5.63 -5.49
CA PRO A 75 5.79 4.38 -5.40
C PRO A 75 4.40 4.62 -4.84
N ILE A 76 3.39 4.11 -5.54
CA ILE A 76 2.00 4.00 -5.06
C ILE A 76 1.71 2.52 -4.94
N VAL A 77 1.50 2.05 -3.72
CA VAL A 77 1.33 0.63 -3.40
C VAL A 77 -0.13 0.33 -3.09
N SER A 78 -0.70 -0.71 -3.71
CA SER A 78 -2.02 -1.25 -3.36
C SER A 78 -1.90 -2.72 -2.97
N LEU A 79 -1.84 -2.99 -1.67
CA LEU A 79 -1.56 -4.30 -1.11
C LEU A 79 -2.42 -4.55 0.14
N VAL A 80 -2.86 -5.78 0.38
CA VAL A 80 -3.59 -6.12 1.62
C VAL A 80 -2.75 -5.79 2.85
N SER A 81 -1.48 -6.16 2.87
CA SER A 81 -0.48 -5.90 3.93
C SER A 81 -1.07 -5.91 5.36
N PRO A 82 -1.55 -7.08 5.84
CA PRO A 82 -2.36 -7.16 7.04
C PRO A 82 -1.58 -6.88 8.33
N TYR A 83 -0.24 -6.99 8.30
CA TYR A 83 0.59 -6.91 9.50
C TYR A 83 1.01 -5.46 9.76
N ARG A 84 0.41 -4.84 10.80
CA ARG A 84 0.68 -3.45 11.18
C ARG A 84 2.17 -3.19 11.42
N TRP A 85 2.87 -4.11 12.09
CA TRP A 85 4.28 -3.93 12.40
C TRP A 85 5.14 -3.71 11.16
N MET A 86 4.80 -4.32 10.01
CA MET A 86 5.54 -4.13 8.75
C MET A 86 5.30 -2.74 8.16
N ARG A 87 4.07 -2.24 8.26
CA ARG A 87 3.73 -0.89 7.79
C ARG A 87 4.35 0.19 8.68
N GLU A 88 4.36 -0.03 10.00
CA GLU A 88 5.07 0.84 10.94
C GLU A 88 6.58 0.83 10.71
N ASP A 89 7.17 -0.34 10.42
CA ASP A 89 8.59 -0.48 10.05
C ASP A 89 8.94 0.40 8.83
N LEU A 90 8.11 0.39 7.79
CA LEU A 90 8.29 1.27 6.63
C LEU A 90 8.23 2.77 7.00
N LYS A 91 7.31 3.18 7.87
CA LYS A 91 7.23 4.56 8.37
C LYS A 91 8.48 4.95 9.16
N MET A 92 8.99 4.06 9.99
CA MET A 92 10.22 4.27 10.75
C MET A 92 11.45 4.39 9.86
N ILE A 93 11.56 3.54 8.83
CA ILE A 93 12.60 3.64 7.80
C ILE A 93 12.53 4.99 7.11
N GLY A 94 11.34 5.42 6.70
CA GLY A 94 11.12 6.72 6.06
C GLY A 94 11.52 7.90 6.93
N LYS A 95 11.34 7.83 8.23
CA LYS A 95 11.80 8.84 9.21
C LYS A 95 13.32 8.83 9.44
N GLY A 96 14.05 7.88 8.84
CA GLY A 96 15.51 7.79 9.00
C GLY A 96 15.96 7.24 10.37
N THR A 97 15.08 6.55 11.08
CA THR A 97 15.37 6.00 12.42
C THR A 97 16.17 4.68 12.37
N HIS A 98 16.26 4.05 11.21
CA HIS A 98 17.14 2.90 10.99
C HIS A 98 18.59 3.33 10.72
N SER A 99 19.54 2.61 11.29
CA SER A 99 20.98 2.94 11.38
C SER A 99 21.74 3.03 10.05
N SER A 100 21.10 2.86 8.91
CA SER A 100 21.77 2.92 7.61
C SER A 100 21.85 4.36 7.11
N LYS A 101 23.04 4.95 7.17
CA LYS A 101 23.35 6.29 6.59
C LYS A 101 23.10 6.40 5.07
N LEU A 102 22.72 5.30 4.40
CA LEU A 102 22.53 5.23 2.96
C LEU A 102 21.05 5.25 2.53
N GLN A 103 20.12 5.20 3.49
CA GLN A 103 18.69 5.21 3.17
C GLN A 103 18.15 6.63 3.04
N PRO A 104 17.33 6.92 2.01
CA PRO A 104 16.71 8.23 1.86
C PRO A 104 15.68 8.45 2.99
N VAL A 105 15.59 9.69 3.47
CA VAL A 105 14.48 10.12 4.33
C VAL A 105 13.27 10.41 3.43
N PHE A 106 12.12 9.85 3.75
CA PHE A 106 10.90 10.03 2.96
C PHE A 106 9.64 9.93 3.83
N LYS A 107 8.57 10.57 3.39
CA LYS A 107 7.25 10.45 4.03
C LYS A 107 6.54 9.18 3.53
N VAL A 108 5.86 8.47 4.42
CA VAL A 108 4.90 7.42 4.06
C VAL A 108 3.51 7.95 4.35
N LEU A 109 2.65 7.94 3.34
CA LEU A 109 1.23 8.24 3.46
C LEU A 109 0.48 6.90 3.42
N GLU A 110 0.04 6.43 4.59
CA GLU A 110 -0.75 5.22 4.70
C GLU A 110 -2.23 5.54 4.53
N VAL A 111 -2.91 4.83 3.62
CA VAL A 111 -4.36 4.94 3.38
C VAL A 111 -5.00 3.59 3.72
N TYR A 112 -5.77 3.56 4.79
CA TYR A 112 -6.49 2.37 5.22
C TYR A 112 -7.87 2.34 4.57
N CYS A 113 -8.03 1.46 3.59
CA CYS A 113 -9.30 1.27 2.89
C CYS A 113 -10.11 0.16 3.55
N HIS A 114 -11.36 0.46 3.89
CA HIS A 114 -12.33 -0.52 4.36
C HIS A 114 -13.69 -0.32 3.69
N SER A 115 -14.46 -1.39 3.61
CA SER A 115 -15.77 -1.38 2.97
C SER A 115 -16.69 -2.43 3.59
N GLN A 116 -17.95 -2.10 3.74
CA GLN A 116 -19.00 -3.04 4.13
C GLN A 116 -19.70 -3.65 2.91
N ARG A 117 -19.28 -3.30 1.68
CA ARG A 117 -19.85 -3.87 0.46
C ARG A 117 -19.46 -5.34 0.33
N PRO A 118 -20.38 -6.21 -0.13
CA PRO A 118 -20.04 -7.59 -0.44
C PRO A 118 -18.90 -7.67 -1.45
N THR A 119 -17.96 -8.58 -1.23
CA THR A 119 -16.86 -8.82 -2.17
C THR A 119 -16.86 -10.25 -2.68
N LYS A 120 -16.45 -10.43 -3.95
CA LYS A 120 -16.20 -11.76 -4.53
C LYS A 120 -14.85 -12.36 -4.14
N ARG A 121 -14.09 -11.66 -3.27
CA ARG A 121 -12.72 -12.01 -2.87
C ARG A 121 -12.62 -12.53 -1.44
N GLU A 122 -13.74 -13.03 -0.88
CA GLU A 122 -13.81 -13.54 0.50
C GLU A 122 -12.82 -14.68 0.77
N GLN A 123 -12.51 -15.51 -0.25
CA GLN A 123 -11.52 -16.57 -0.11
C GLN A 123 -10.10 -16.09 0.20
N TYR A 124 -9.81 -14.80 -0.03
CA TYR A 124 -8.52 -14.18 0.28
C TYR A 124 -8.55 -13.30 1.53
N TRP A 125 -9.68 -13.32 2.26
CA TRP A 125 -9.86 -12.56 3.49
C TRP A 125 -8.79 -12.94 4.52
N VAL A 126 -8.38 -11.97 5.33
CA VAL A 126 -7.36 -12.16 6.36
C VAL A 126 -7.99 -11.92 7.72
N ASP A 127 -8.19 -12.99 8.49
CA ASP A 127 -8.88 -12.94 9.78
C ASP A 127 -8.08 -12.15 10.83
N ASP A 128 -6.75 -12.19 10.77
CA ASP A 128 -5.82 -11.50 11.67
C ASP A 128 -5.33 -10.15 11.13
N TYR A 129 -6.12 -9.49 10.29
CA TYR A 129 -5.79 -8.17 9.75
C TYR A 129 -5.70 -7.14 10.89
N GLN A 130 -4.56 -6.47 10.98
CA GLN A 130 -4.25 -5.48 12.00
C GLN A 130 -4.44 -4.06 11.44
N GLN A 131 -5.53 -3.40 11.83
CA GLN A 131 -5.80 -2.01 11.43
C GLN A 131 -4.68 -1.06 11.88
N PRO A 132 -4.38 0.02 11.13
CA PRO A 132 -3.47 1.05 11.60
C PRO A 132 -4.01 1.73 12.87
N LEU A 133 -3.10 2.33 13.65
CA LEU A 133 -3.46 3.03 14.90
C LEU A 133 -3.18 4.54 14.81
N THR A 134 -2.15 4.94 14.07
CA THR A 134 -1.67 6.33 14.00
C THR A 134 -1.15 6.65 12.60
N ASP A 135 -1.13 7.94 12.28
CA ASP A 135 -0.52 8.47 11.04
C ASP A 135 -1.05 7.77 9.76
N PHE A 136 -2.38 7.76 9.58
CA PHE A 136 -3.02 7.19 8.39
C PHE A 136 -4.28 7.98 8.01
N ILE A 137 -4.70 7.83 6.76
CA ILE A 137 -6.01 8.27 6.28
C ILE A 137 -6.99 7.10 6.43
N ASP A 138 -8.07 7.30 7.17
CA ASP A 138 -9.15 6.32 7.31
C ASP A 138 -10.14 6.47 6.14
N MET A 139 -10.16 5.50 5.24
CA MET A 139 -10.91 5.56 4.01
C MET A 139 -12.04 4.53 3.97
N ASP A 140 -13.23 4.96 4.39
CA ASP A 140 -14.46 4.19 4.20
C ASP A 140 -14.96 4.34 2.75
N THR A 141 -14.75 3.29 1.96
CA THR A 141 -15.20 3.25 0.57
C THR A 141 -16.64 2.76 0.41
N THR A 142 -17.38 2.52 1.49
CA THR A 142 -18.77 2.05 1.45
C THR A 142 -19.68 3.11 0.86
N SER A 143 -19.58 4.34 1.35
CA SER A 143 -20.48 5.44 1.07
C SER A 143 -19.88 6.56 0.21
N LYS A 144 -18.55 6.70 0.22
CA LYS A 144 -17.86 7.71 -0.60
C LYS A 144 -17.76 7.29 -2.07
N THR A 145 -17.83 8.25 -2.95
CA THR A 145 -17.45 8.08 -4.35
C THR A 145 -15.93 7.96 -4.49
N ILE A 146 -15.47 7.46 -5.63
CA ILE A 146 -14.04 7.39 -5.95
C ILE A 146 -13.44 8.80 -5.95
N GLU A 147 -14.13 9.76 -6.56
CA GLU A 147 -13.70 11.16 -6.66
C GLU A 147 -13.53 11.81 -5.28
N GLU A 148 -14.54 11.72 -4.40
CA GLU A 148 -14.48 12.23 -3.02
C GLU A 148 -13.33 11.59 -2.23
N SER A 149 -13.11 10.29 -2.39
CA SER A 149 -12.03 9.57 -1.72
C SER A 149 -10.66 10.03 -2.19
N VAL A 150 -10.49 10.25 -3.48
CA VAL A 150 -9.22 10.71 -4.06
C VAL A 150 -8.97 12.18 -3.73
N ASP A 151 -10.01 13.03 -3.65
CA ASP A 151 -9.89 14.42 -3.21
C ASP A 151 -9.30 14.50 -1.80
N GLU A 152 -9.80 13.70 -0.87
CA GLU A 152 -9.30 13.64 0.50
C GLU A 152 -7.83 13.20 0.57
N ILE A 153 -7.45 12.19 -0.21
CA ILE A 153 -6.04 11.74 -0.27
C ILE A 153 -5.16 12.83 -0.87
N PHE A 154 -5.62 13.47 -1.94
CA PHE A 154 -4.88 14.50 -2.64
C PHE A 154 -4.63 15.74 -1.79
N ASP A 155 -5.58 16.12 -0.93
CA ASP A 155 -5.44 17.23 0.00
C ASP A 155 -4.37 16.99 1.08
N VAL A 156 -4.20 15.74 1.52
CA VAL A 156 -3.14 15.35 2.46
C VAL A 156 -1.79 15.20 1.76
N TYR A 157 -1.80 14.86 0.46
CA TYR A 157 -0.59 14.73 -0.36
C TYR A 157 0.11 16.06 -0.59
N ARG A 158 -0.64 17.14 -0.84
CA ARG A 158 -0.13 18.51 -1.06
C ARG A 158 0.50 19.11 0.19
#